data_c7c4b79c2af0ce7aa15a59bc1fc7bc15
#
_entry.id   c7c4b79c2af0ce7aa15a59bc1fc7bc15
#
_cell.length_a   1.000
_cell.length_b   1.000
_cell.length_c   1.000
_cell.angle_alpha   90.00
_cell.angle_beta   90.00
_cell.angle_gamma   90.00
#
_symmetry.space_group_name_H-M   'P 1'
#
loop_
_entity.id
_entity.type
_entity.pdbx_description
1 polymer ?
#
loop_
_entity_poly.entity_id
_entity_poly.type
_entity_poly.pdbx_seq_one_letter_code
_entity_poly.pdbx_strand_id
1 'polypeptide(L)'
;MKTASSFFCFKARSAAGIFMFLGWSVAMLLVGSLIGNGVADSTTNVLGISQSHANTLKPKGTPIVRLDRDRLEGNNLGEFAPYEPESGDLIARGYEYFYSEDENLGIGVWESKPGKMTYVDLEYDELMLVLDGGLVMTDEDGKVEVFGPGEGLVLPRGWSGTLAVPEGGVRKIWVSYMGGKKG
;
A
#
# COMPACT_ATOMS: atom_id res chain seq x y z
N MET A 1 -5.21 -18.14 -10.49
CA MET A 1 -5.04 -16.69 -10.58
C MET A 1 -5.75 -16.08 -9.39
N LYS A 2 -4.99 -15.67 -8.35
CA LYS A 2 -5.55 -15.03 -7.17
C LYS A 2 -5.30 -13.53 -7.34
N THR A 3 -6.35 -12.78 -7.62
CA THR A 3 -6.34 -11.33 -7.58
C THR A 3 -6.27 -10.91 -6.13
N ALA A 4 -5.10 -10.45 -5.69
CA ALA A 4 -4.94 -9.79 -4.42
C ALA A 4 -5.44 -8.35 -4.58
N SER A 5 -6.70 -8.13 -4.22
CA SER A 5 -7.24 -6.79 -4.03
C SER A 5 -6.85 -6.39 -2.60
N SER A 6 -5.66 -5.82 -2.46
CA SER A 6 -5.24 -5.19 -1.20
C SER A 6 -5.71 -3.75 -1.24
N PHE A 7 -6.91 -3.50 -0.74
CA PHE A 7 -7.43 -2.16 -0.58
C PHE A 7 -6.82 -1.50 0.64
N PHE A 8 -6.33 -0.30 0.43
CA PHE A 8 -5.90 0.65 1.43
C PHE A 8 -6.88 0.71 2.59
N CYS A 9 -6.57 0.09 3.68
CA CYS A 9 -7.17 0.39 4.95
C CYS A 9 -6.03 0.80 5.89
N PHE A 10 -5.66 2.06 5.87
CA PHE A 10 -4.97 2.65 7.00
C PHE A 10 -5.96 2.65 8.16
N LYS A 11 -5.93 1.58 8.93
CA LYS A 11 -6.78 1.42 10.09
C LYS A 11 -6.26 2.35 11.17
N ALA A 12 -6.83 3.54 11.25
CA ALA A 12 -6.69 4.38 12.43
C ALA A 12 -7.02 3.50 13.65
N ARG A 13 -6.02 3.20 14.45
CA ARG A 13 -6.21 2.54 15.74
C ARG A 13 -6.76 3.54 16.72
N SER A 14 -8.06 3.75 16.68
CA SER A 14 -8.75 4.37 17.80
C SER A 14 -8.55 3.49 19.04
N ALA A 15 -7.91 4.03 20.04
CA ALA A 15 -7.76 3.40 21.34
C ALA A 15 -9.08 3.47 22.10
N ALA A 16 -10.01 2.59 21.79
CA ALA A 16 -11.10 2.19 22.69
C ALA A 16 -11.90 1.04 22.04
N GLY A 17 -11.89 -0.12 22.66
CA GLY A 17 -12.87 -1.16 22.34
C GLY A 17 -12.28 -2.53 22.11
N ILE A 18 -12.08 -3.25 23.23
CA ILE A 18 -11.95 -4.71 23.26
C ILE A 18 -13.25 -5.30 22.71
N PHE A 19 -13.22 -5.91 21.53
CA PHE A 19 -14.23 -6.87 21.12
C PHE A 19 -13.58 -8.20 20.78
N MET A 20 -13.91 -9.19 21.65
CA MET A 20 -13.69 -10.62 21.42
C MET A 20 -14.40 -11.06 20.14
N PHE A 21 -13.68 -11.61 19.19
CA PHE A 21 -14.26 -12.50 18.20
C PHE A 21 -13.82 -13.93 18.47
N LEU A 22 -14.80 -14.72 18.86
CA LEU A 22 -14.76 -16.17 19.01
C LEU A 22 -14.45 -16.85 17.67
N GLY A 23 -13.61 -17.87 17.78
CA GLY A 23 -13.10 -18.65 16.67
C GLY A 23 -14.15 -19.43 15.88
N TRP A 24 -13.80 -19.66 14.64
CA TRP A 24 -14.28 -20.78 13.85
C TRP A 24 -13.08 -21.54 13.30
N SER A 25 -12.80 -22.65 14.01
CA SER A 25 -11.94 -23.71 13.53
C SER A 25 -12.70 -24.49 12.46
N VAL A 26 -12.15 -24.55 11.25
CA VAL A 26 -12.53 -25.59 10.29
C VAL A 26 -11.36 -26.56 10.16
N ALA A 27 -11.59 -27.74 10.73
CA ALA A 27 -10.74 -28.89 10.57
C ALA A 27 -10.79 -29.38 9.11
N MET A 28 -9.63 -29.50 8.45
CA MET A 28 -9.55 -30.17 7.17
C MET A 28 -8.83 -31.51 7.35
N LEU A 29 -9.62 -32.57 7.12
CA LEU A 29 -9.25 -33.97 7.14
C LEU A 29 -8.15 -34.29 6.13
N LEU A 30 -7.13 -34.97 6.64
CA LEU A 30 -6.15 -35.72 5.86
C LEU A 30 -6.82 -36.99 5.30
N VAL A 31 -6.74 -37.17 4.00
CA VAL A 31 -6.91 -38.46 3.37
C VAL A 31 -5.59 -38.84 2.70
N GLY A 32 -4.95 -39.82 3.29
CA GLY A 32 -3.80 -40.48 2.71
C GLY A 32 -4.19 -41.46 1.60
N SER A 33 -3.31 -41.64 0.68
CA SER A 33 -3.24 -42.88 -0.11
C SER A 33 -1.80 -43.19 -0.45
N LEU A 34 -1.40 -44.31 0.10
CA LEU A 34 -0.21 -45.10 -0.20
C LEU A 34 -0.44 -45.88 -1.52
N ILE A 35 0.66 -46.32 -2.08
CA ILE A 35 0.93 -47.51 -2.89
C ILE A 35 1.46 -47.17 -4.28
N GLY A 36 2.62 -47.75 -4.51
CA GLY A 36 3.15 -48.02 -5.82
C GLY A 36 4.63 -48.33 -5.84
N ASN A 37 4.95 -49.60 -5.50
CA ASN A 37 6.26 -50.23 -5.72
C ASN A 37 6.60 -50.30 -7.19
N GLY A 38 7.89 -50.24 -7.50
CA GLY A 38 8.32 -51.03 -8.65
C GLY A 38 9.55 -50.56 -9.39
N VAL A 39 10.59 -51.33 -9.18
CA VAL A 39 11.60 -51.78 -10.12
C VAL A 39 12.80 -50.86 -10.35
N ALA A 40 13.89 -51.34 -9.78
CA ALA A 40 15.25 -51.00 -10.17
C ALA A 40 15.51 -51.44 -11.61
N ASP A 41 16.12 -50.58 -12.40
CA ASP A 41 16.93 -51.03 -13.53
C ASP A 41 18.26 -50.29 -13.55
N SER A 42 19.29 -51.12 -13.53
CA SER A 42 20.68 -50.72 -13.49
C SER A 42 21.16 -50.50 -14.91
N THR A 43 21.52 -49.30 -15.26
CA THR A 43 22.47 -49.11 -16.37
C THR A 43 23.47 -48.01 -16.03
N THR A 44 24.62 -48.52 -15.76
CA THR A 44 26.00 -47.99 -15.86
C THR A 44 26.17 -46.55 -16.34
N ASN A 45 26.72 -45.76 -15.43
CA ASN A 45 27.86 -44.87 -15.54
C ASN A 45 28.39 -44.52 -16.91
N VAL A 46 28.62 -43.27 -17.13
CA VAL A 46 29.94 -42.65 -17.31
C VAL A 46 29.70 -41.19 -17.61
N LEU A 47 29.95 -40.38 -16.71
CA LEU A 47 30.67 -39.10 -16.74
C LEU A 47 30.34 -38.34 -15.46
N GLY A 48 31.27 -38.27 -14.57
CA GLY A 48 31.20 -37.47 -13.36
C GLY A 48 31.08 -35.97 -13.67
N ILE A 49 29.86 -35.57 -13.95
CA ILE A 49 29.51 -34.15 -13.87
C ILE A 49 29.11 -33.96 -12.41
N SER A 50 30.07 -33.51 -11.61
CA SER A 50 29.81 -32.92 -10.32
C SER A 50 28.68 -31.90 -10.53
N GLN A 51 27.48 -32.23 -10.05
CA GLN A 51 26.45 -31.21 -9.88
C GLN A 51 27.02 -30.20 -8.88
N SER A 52 27.71 -29.21 -9.42
CA SER A 52 27.96 -28.00 -8.67
C SER A 52 26.60 -27.52 -8.23
N HIS A 53 26.31 -27.59 -6.94
CA HIS A 53 25.24 -26.90 -6.31
C HIS A 53 25.37 -25.47 -6.80
N ALA A 54 24.52 -25.07 -7.71
CA ALA A 54 24.34 -23.65 -8.03
C ALA A 54 23.94 -23.00 -6.72
N ASN A 55 24.94 -22.52 -6.02
CA ASN A 55 24.76 -21.60 -4.94
C ASN A 55 24.01 -20.43 -5.57
N THR A 56 22.71 -20.45 -5.40
CA THR A 56 21.86 -19.31 -5.75
C THR A 56 22.34 -18.20 -4.81
N LEU A 57 23.34 -17.46 -5.27
CA LEU A 57 23.81 -16.26 -4.60
C LEU A 57 22.57 -15.39 -4.47
N LYS A 58 22.02 -15.30 -3.26
CA LYS A 58 21.04 -14.26 -2.94
C LYS A 58 21.62 -12.96 -3.47
N PRO A 59 20.91 -12.21 -4.29
CA PRO A 59 21.43 -10.94 -4.78
C PRO A 59 21.88 -10.12 -3.57
N LYS A 60 23.16 -9.74 -3.57
CA LYS A 60 23.81 -9.05 -2.48
C LYS A 60 23.43 -7.56 -2.56
N GLY A 61 22.19 -7.26 -2.18
CA GLY A 61 21.69 -5.89 -2.14
C GLY A 61 20.16 -5.84 -2.14
N THR A 62 19.62 -4.81 -1.52
CA THR A 62 18.22 -4.47 -1.60
C THR A 62 17.95 -3.84 -2.97
N PRO A 63 16.99 -4.34 -3.75
CA PRO A 63 16.70 -3.79 -5.08
C PRO A 63 16.14 -2.36 -4.97
N ILE A 64 16.45 -1.55 -5.98
CA ILE A 64 15.83 -0.24 -6.15
C ILE A 64 14.36 -0.44 -6.49
N VAL A 65 13.47 0.27 -5.79
CA VAL A 65 12.05 0.34 -6.12
C VAL A 65 11.84 1.46 -7.15
N ARG A 66 11.30 1.10 -8.31
CA ARG A 66 10.99 2.07 -9.36
C ARG A 66 9.55 2.57 -9.23
N LEU A 67 9.37 3.88 -9.24
CA LEU A 67 8.05 4.48 -9.45
C LEU A 67 7.84 4.50 -10.97
N ASP A 68 7.04 3.58 -11.49
CA ASP A 68 6.84 3.43 -12.93
C ASP A 68 5.93 4.52 -13.49
N ARG A 69 6.26 4.96 -14.71
CA ARG A 69 5.57 6.04 -15.39
C ARG A 69 4.08 5.73 -15.61
N ASP A 70 3.76 4.51 -15.95
CA ASP A 70 2.41 4.08 -16.30
C ASP A 70 1.42 4.39 -15.18
N ARG A 71 1.78 4.00 -13.93
CA ARG A 71 0.97 4.30 -12.75
C ARG A 71 1.00 5.78 -12.37
N LEU A 72 2.14 6.46 -12.55
CA LEU A 72 2.21 7.90 -12.31
C LEU A 72 1.33 8.69 -13.30
N GLU A 73 1.08 8.15 -14.49
CA GLU A 73 0.14 8.69 -15.49
C GLU A 73 -1.32 8.27 -15.24
N GLY A 74 -1.61 7.48 -14.19
CA GLY A 74 -2.96 7.07 -13.79
C GLY A 74 -3.40 5.72 -14.34
N ASN A 75 -2.52 4.98 -15.05
CA ASN A 75 -2.84 3.66 -15.55
C ASN A 75 -2.60 2.59 -14.48
N ASN A 76 -3.32 1.49 -14.54
CA ASN A 76 -3.12 0.32 -13.66
C ASN A 76 -3.16 0.62 -12.15
N LEU A 77 -4.01 1.57 -11.73
CA LEU A 77 -4.23 1.93 -10.31
C LEU A 77 -5.36 1.13 -9.65
N GLY A 78 -6.00 0.21 -10.38
CA GLY A 78 -7.17 -0.52 -9.90
C GLY A 78 -8.48 0.23 -10.11
N GLU A 79 -9.54 -0.27 -9.49
CA GLU A 79 -10.87 0.31 -9.57
C GLU A 79 -11.06 1.40 -8.51
N PHE A 80 -11.88 2.40 -8.83
CA PHE A 80 -12.30 3.40 -7.85
C PHE A 80 -13.21 2.79 -6.80
N ALA A 81 -12.95 3.08 -5.53
CA ALA A 81 -13.75 2.65 -4.40
C ALA A 81 -13.88 3.77 -3.36
N PRO A 82 -14.90 3.74 -2.50
CA PRO A 82 -14.98 4.65 -1.37
C PRO A 82 -13.70 4.62 -0.52
N TYR A 83 -13.18 5.79 -0.19
CA TYR A 83 -12.00 5.99 0.61
C TYR A 83 -12.39 6.64 1.94
N GLU A 84 -12.12 5.95 3.05
CA GLU A 84 -12.48 6.39 4.40
C GLU A 84 -13.94 6.91 4.51
N PRO A 85 -14.94 6.07 4.26
CA PRO A 85 -16.34 6.50 4.17
C PRO A 85 -16.88 7.14 5.45
N GLU A 86 -16.25 6.88 6.59
CA GLU A 86 -16.62 7.47 7.88
C GLU A 86 -16.14 8.91 8.05
N SER A 87 -15.10 9.32 7.31
CA SER A 87 -14.47 10.65 7.43
C SER A 87 -14.71 11.55 6.22
N GLY A 88 -15.33 11.04 5.15
CA GLY A 88 -15.54 11.80 3.94
C GLY A 88 -16.28 11.06 2.84
N ASP A 89 -16.35 11.68 1.67
CA ASP A 89 -17.06 11.19 0.48
C ASP A 89 -16.14 10.91 -0.72
N LEU A 90 -14.83 10.84 -0.48
CA LEU A 90 -13.85 10.55 -1.53
C LEU A 90 -14.04 9.16 -2.12
N ILE A 91 -13.91 9.09 -3.44
CA ILE A 91 -13.86 7.85 -4.20
C ILE A 91 -12.52 7.79 -4.89
N ALA A 92 -11.67 6.87 -4.46
CA ALA A 92 -10.26 6.86 -4.82
C ALA A 92 -9.77 5.49 -5.30
N ARG A 93 -8.60 5.51 -5.90
CA ARG A 93 -7.81 4.33 -6.25
C ARG A 93 -6.33 4.64 -6.09
N GLY A 94 -5.47 3.64 -6.07
CA GLY A 94 -4.05 3.89 -5.93
C GLY A 94 -3.19 2.65 -6.03
N TYR A 95 -1.89 2.86 -5.93
CA TYR A 95 -0.90 1.80 -5.91
C TYR A 95 0.21 2.12 -4.92
N GLU A 96 0.53 1.15 -4.08
CA GLU A 96 1.62 1.22 -3.12
C GLU A 96 2.90 0.70 -3.76
N TYR A 97 3.92 1.54 -3.84
CA TYR A 97 5.21 1.16 -4.39
C TYR A 97 6.12 0.51 -3.36
N PHE A 98 6.04 1.00 -2.13
CA PHE A 98 6.99 0.61 -1.10
C PHE A 98 6.42 0.82 0.30
N TYR A 99 6.75 -0.12 1.18
CA TYR A 99 6.73 0.05 2.63
C TYR A 99 8.07 -0.41 3.20
N SER A 100 8.58 0.31 4.21
CA SER A 100 9.72 -0.15 4.99
C SER A 100 9.36 -1.40 5.81
N GLU A 101 10.35 -2.20 6.20
CA GLU A 101 10.11 -3.44 6.97
C GLU A 101 9.43 -3.18 8.32
N ASP A 102 9.64 -2.00 8.89
CA ASP A 102 9.01 -1.54 10.14
C ASP A 102 7.68 -0.80 9.92
N GLU A 103 7.22 -0.76 8.66
CA GLU A 103 5.99 -0.09 8.23
C GLU A 103 5.93 1.42 8.54
N ASN A 104 7.07 2.02 8.93
CA ASN A 104 7.11 3.44 9.28
C ASN A 104 7.16 4.37 8.06
N LEU A 105 7.62 3.90 6.91
CA LEU A 105 7.68 4.66 5.67
C LEU A 105 6.85 3.98 4.60
N GLY A 106 5.85 4.69 4.08
CA GLY A 106 5.04 4.27 2.94
C GLY A 106 5.19 5.22 1.76
N ILE A 107 5.17 4.69 0.53
CA ILE A 107 5.24 5.48 -0.71
C ILE A 107 4.26 4.91 -1.72
N GLY A 108 3.43 5.78 -2.31
CA GLY A 108 2.48 5.36 -3.33
C GLY A 108 2.03 6.48 -4.25
N VAL A 109 1.17 6.10 -5.18
CA VAL A 109 0.39 7.00 -6.00
C VAL A 109 -1.08 6.81 -5.66
N TRP A 110 -1.80 7.91 -5.60
CA TRP A 110 -3.21 7.96 -5.25
C TRP A 110 -3.95 8.90 -6.19
N GLU A 111 -5.13 8.49 -6.60
CA GLU A 111 -6.01 9.26 -7.48
C GLU A 111 -7.43 9.25 -6.92
N SER A 112 -8.08 10.40 -6.90
CA SER A 112 -9.45 10.56 -6.41
C SER A 112 -10.32 11.36 -7.37
N LYS A 113 -11.59 10.99 -7.39
CA LYS A 113 -12.68 11.82 -7.93
C LYS A 113 -12.95 13.00 -7.01
N PRO A 114 -13.73 14.01 -7.47
CA PRO A 114 -14.17 15.12 -6.63
C PRO A 114 -14.82 14.63 -5.34
N GLY A 115 -14.55 15.33 -4.25
CA GLY A 115 -15.05 15.01 -2.91
C GLY A 115 -14.18 15.65 -1.83
N LYS A 116 -14.41 15.29 -0.59
CA LYS A 116 -13.65 15.81 0.56
C LYS A 116 -13.52 14.80 1.67
N MET A 117 -12.51 14.97 2.50
CA MET A 117 -12.34 14.26 3.76
C MET A 117 -11.78 15.19 4.83
N THR A 118 -12.02 14.84 6.08
CA THR A 118 -11.54 15.59 7.23
C THR A 118 -10.51 14.75 7.98
N TYR A 119 -9.37 15.37 8.29
CA TYR A 119 -8.36 14.84 9.19
C TYR A 119 -8.53 15.43 10.59
N VAL A 120 -8.33 14.60 11.60
CA VAL A 120 -8.30 15.01 12.99
C VAL A 120 -7.07 14.38 13.66
N ASP A 121 -6.14 15.20 14.14
CA ASP A 121 -4.89 14.76 14.79
C ASP A 121 -4.15 13.70 13.97
N LEU A 122 -3.74 14.06 12.75
CA LEU A 122 -3.07 13.15 11.81
C LEU A 122 -1.92 12.39 12.49
N GLU A 123 -1.94 11.07 12.45
CA GLU A 123 -1.00 10.23 13.22
C GLU A 123 0.41 10.12 12.62
N TYR A 124 0.62 10.67 11.42
CA TYR A 124 1.88 10.58 10.66
C TYR A 124 2.20 11.90 9.96
N ASP A 125 3.43 12.04 9.50
CA ASP A 125 3.80 13.10 8.56
C ASP A 125 3.49 12.62 7.13
N GLU A 126 2.87 13.46 6.30
CA GLU A 126 2.59 13.11 4.90
C GLU A 126 3.12 14.19 3.95
N LEU A 127 4.01 13.80 3.05
CA LEU A 127 4.35 14.62 1.89
C LEU A 127 3.44 14.23 0.72
N MET A 128 2.87 15.22 0.06
CA MET A 128 2.10 15.06 -1.17
C MET A 128 2.74 15.86 -2.29
N LEU A 129 2.80 15.29 -3.50
CA LEU A 129 3.19 15.98 -4.73
C LEU A 129 2.09 15.76 -5.77
N VAL A 130 1.44 16.83 -6.20
CA VAL A 130 0.36 16.76 -7.18
C VAL A 130 0.96 16.50 -8.58
N LEU A 131 0.44 15.46 -9.24
CA LEU A 131 0.83 15.06 -10.60
C LEU A 131 -0.16 15.60 -11.63
N ASP A 132 -1.46 15.61 -11.27
CA ASP A 132 -2.55 16.00 -12.17
C ASP A 132 -3.76 16.44 -11.33
N GLY A 133 -4.62 17.31 -11.87
CA GLY A 133 -5.77 17.86 -11.17
C GLY A 133 -5.39 18.85 -10.07
N GLY A 134 -6.02 18.78 -8.90
CA GLY A 134 -5.74 19.72 -7.83
C GLY A 134 -6.21 19.27 -6.43
N LEU A 135 -5.62 19.90 -5.42
CA LEU A 135 -6.01 19.75 -4.01
C LEU A 135 -6.35 21.11 -3.42
N VAL A 136 -7.35 21.14 -2.58
CA VAL A 136 -7.68 22.29 -1.73
C VAL A 136 -7.58 21.84 -0.27
N MET A 137 -6.66 22.44 0.46
CA MET A 137 -6.44 22.17 1.88
C MET A 137 -7.01 23.32 2.70
N THR A 138 -7.72 22.99 3.78
CA THR A 138 -8.25 24.00 4.70
C THR A 138 -7.85 23.60 6.12
N ASP A 139 -7.05 24.44 6.78
CA ASP A 139 -6.63 24.26 8.17
C ASP A 139 -7.79 24.50 9.16
N GLU A 140 -7.62 24.12 10.41
CA GLU A 140 -8.57 24.41 11.49
C GLU A 140 -8.88 25.90 11.65
N ASP A 141 -7.91 26.76 11.36
CA ASP A 141 -8.06 28.23 11.39
C ASP A 141 -8.85 28.78 10.19
N GLY A 142 -9.24 27.92 9.25
CA GLY A 142 -9.94 28.30 8.03
C GLY A 142 -9.04 28.87 6.94
N LYS A 143 -7.72 28.80 7.07
CA LYS A 143 -6.78 29.14 6.00
C LYS A 143 -6.91 28.12 4.87
N VAL A 144 -7.08 28.61 3.65
CA VAL A 144 -7.23 27.78 2.46
C VAL A 144 -5.98 27.88 1.61
N GLU A 145 -5.45 26.74 1.20
CA GLU A 145 -4.35 26.63 0.23
C GLU A 145 -4.76 25.70 -0.91
N VAL A 146 -4.33 26.03 -2.13
CA VAL A 146 -4.65 25.28 -3.35
C VAL A 146 -3.36 24.82 -4.00
N PHE A 147 -3.30 23.56 -4.38
CA PHE A 147 -2.13 22.94 -4.99
C PHE A 147 -2.50 22.31 -6.33
N GLY A 148 -1.73 22.65 -7.36
CA GLY A 148 -1.85 22.12 -8.72
C GLY A 148 -0.68 21.23 -9.11
N PRO A 149 -0.63 20.76 -10.38
CA PRO A 149 0.43 19.89 -10.88
C PRO A 149 1.83 20.48 -10.71
N GLY A 150 2.74 19.70 -10.14
CA GLY A 150 4.11 20.10 -9.81
C GLY A 150 4.27 20.80 -8.47
N GLU A 151 3.18 21.09 -7.77
CA GLU A 151 3.20 21.65 -6.42
C GLU A 151 3.08 20.53 -5.39
N GLY A 152 3.64 20.76 -4.22
CA GLY A 152 3.61 19.81 -3.13
C GLY A 152 3.42 20.46 -1.78
N LEU A 153 3.03 19.66 -0.81
CA LEU A 153 2.82 20.07 0.58
C LEU A 153 3.29 19.00 1.54
N VAL A 154 3.47 19.39 2.78
CA VAL A 154 3.69 18.46 3.89
C VAL A 154 2.61 18.73 4.93
N LEU A 155 1.87 17.68 5.29
CA LEU A 155 1.00 17.66 6.46
C LEU A 155 1.83 17.10 7.62
N PRO A 156 2.14 17.91 8.64
CA PRO A 156 2.86 17.41 9.81
C PRO A 156 1.92 16.57 10.67
N ARG A 157 2.47 15.62 11.38
CA ARG A 157 1.76 14.89 12.44
C ARG A 157 1.06 15.83 13.39
N GLY A 158 -0.18 15.52 13.75
CA GLY A 158 -1.04 16.34 14.57
C GLY A 158 -1.87 17.37 13.79
N TRP A 159 -1.66 17.47 12.48
CA TRP A 159 -2.47 18.37 11.66
C TRP A 159 -3.93 17.93 11.65
N SER A 160 -4.82 18.91 11.73
CA SER A 160 -6.26 18.74 11.55
C SER A 160 -6.75 19.73 10.50
N GLY A 161 -7.73 19.30 9.71
CA GLY A 161 -8.26 20.12 8.65
C GLY A 161 -9.02 19.32 7.61
N THR A 162 -9.29 19.93 6.47
CA THR A 162 -10.02 19.31 5.37
C THR A 162 -9.17 19.25 4.11
N LEU A 163 -9.14 18.10 3.48
CA LEU A 163 -8.68 17.89 2.11
C LEU A 163 -9.89 17.83 1.19
N ALA A 164 -9.96 18.70 0.21
CA ALA A 164 -10.98 18.67 -0.82
C ALA A 164 -10.35 18.48 -2.21
N VAL A 165 -10.97 17.63 -3.00
CA VAL A 165 -10.64 17.39 -4.39
C VAL A 165 -11.68 18.09 -5.26
N PRO A 166 -11.30 19.12 -6.04
CA PRO A 166 -12.22 19.87 -6.88
C PRO A 166 -12.69 19.07 -8.10
N GLU A 167 -13.57 19.66 -8.89
CA GLU A 167 -13.94 19.13 -10.20
C GLU A 167 -12.70 18.87 -11.06
N GLY A 168 -12.66 17.70 -11.70
CA GLY A 168 -11.48 17.23 -12.42
C GLY A 168 -10.65 16.21 -11.66
N GLY A 169 -10.86 16.08 -10.34
CA GLY A 169 -10.14 15.10 -9.54
C GLY A 169 -8.72 15.50 -9.19
N VAL A 170 -7.97 14.56 -8.67
CA VAL A 170 -6.53 14.72 -8.36
C VAL A 170 -5.80 13.40 -8.52
N ARG A 171 -4.57 13.45 -8.97
CA ARG A 171 -3.58 12.37 -8.84
C ARG A 171 -2.32 12.92 -8.19
N LYS A 172 -1.84 12.23 -7.15
CA LYS A 172 -0.67 12.64 -6.37
C LYS A 172 0.25 11.47 -6.04
N ILE A 173 1.53 11.75 -5.86
CA ILE A 173 2.41 10.90 -5.06
C ILE A 173 2.17 11.24 -3.61
N TRP A 174 2.19 10.23 -2.76
CA TRP A 174 2.22 10.41 -1.31
C TRP A 174 3.40 9.66 -0.71
N VAL A 175 3.96 10.24 0.35
CA VAL A 175 4.96 9.63 1.21
C VAL A 175 4.50 9.82 2.65
N SER A 176 4.19 8.74 3.35
CA SER A 176 3.83 8.78 4.77
C SER A 176 4.98 8.31 5.64
N TYR A 177 5.16 8.97 6.79
CA TYR A 177 6.17 8.61 7.77
C TYR A 177 5.56 8.52 9.18
N MET A 178 5.47 7.30 9.70
CA MET A 178 4.91 7.00 11.03
C MET A 178 5.98 7.01 12.13
N GLY A 179 7.27 6.93 11.76
CA GLY A 179 8.40 6.93 12.67
C GLY A 179 8.68 8.34 13.21
N GLY A 180 8.73 8.48 14.49
CA GLY A 180 9.01 9.75 15.18
C GLY A 180 8.27 9.81 16.51
N LYS A 181 8.89 10.45 17.50
CA LYS A 181 8.20 10.75 18.75
C LYS A 181 7.27 11.92 18.50
N LYS A 182 6.02 11.86 19.00
CA LYS A 182 5.25 13.08 19.20
C LYS A 182 6.13 14.04 20.03
N GLY A 183 6.40 15.21 19.47
CA GLY A 183 7.14 16.27 20.15
C GLY A 183 6.39 16.77 21.38
#